data_dc2be0e93190bf982b570f219756da6f
#
_entry.id   dc2be0e93190bf982b570f219756da6f
#
_cell.length_a   1.000
_cell.length_b   1.000
_cell.length_c   1.000
_cell.angle_alpha   90.00
_cell.angle_beta   90.00
_cell.angle_gamma   90.00
#
_symmetry.space_group_name_H-M   'P 1'
#
loop_
_entity.id
_entity.type
_entity.pdbx_description
1 polymer ?
#
loop_
_entity_poly.entity_id
_entity_poly.type
_entity_poly.pdbx_seq_one_letter_code
_entity_poly.pdbx_strand_id
1 'polypeptide(L)'
;EEVQQIGEITPELLQGESWRDAEFKPFDVNAPAPIPAGGRPHPMQALIERIRSVFLEMGFSEIEGDYVQSAGWNMDALFIPQSHPARTMQDTFYLNDPEKVEVAPEMLDLWAKVHEHGHDTGSKGWGVEFDKEESQKGLLRTHTTVNTIRHIAENPHVPSRVFGIGRVF
;
A
#
# COMPACT_ATOMS: atom_id res chain seq x y z
N GLU A 1 22.01 64.37 9.13
CA GLU A 1 22.63 63.32 8.31
C GLU A 1 22.07 61.99 8.83
N GLU A 2 21.33 61.24 7.97
CA GLU A 2 20.87 59.88 8.32
C GLU A 2 22.10 58.97 8.28
N VAL A 3 22.49 58.38 9.39
CA VAL A 3 23.54 57.37 9.46
C VAL A 3 22.98 56.11 8.80
N GLN A 4 23.53 55.71 7.69
CA GLN A 4 23.11 54.53 6.95
C GLN A 4 23.54 53.28 7.73
N GLN A 5 22.61 52.60 8.38
CA GLN A 5 22.87 51.35 9.10
C GLN A 5 23.02 50.16 8.14
N ILE A 6 24.01 49.31 8.36
CA ILE A 6 24.27 48.10 7.58
C ILE A 6 23.49 46.94 8.18
N GLY A 7 22.61 46.32 7.36
CA GLY A 7 21.80 45.16 7.75
C GLY A 7 22.39 43.81 7.34
N GLU A 8 23.25 43.78 6.31
CA GLU A 8 23.88 42.56 5.81
C GLU A 8 25.39 42.77 5.60
N ILE A 9 26.16 41.74 5.92
CA ILE A 9 27.59 41.72 5.69
C ILE A 9 27.86 41.15 4.30
N THR A 10 28.33 41.98 3.39
CA THR A 10 28.70 41.56 2.02
C THR A 10 30.18 41.30 1.88
N PRO A 11 30.63 40.51 0.87
CA PRO A 11 32.05 40.29 0.61
C PRO A 11 32.84 41.59 0.34
N GLU A 12 32.22 42.57 -0.32
CA GLU A 12 32.81 43.87 -0.63
C GLU A 12 33.06 44.68 0.66
N LEU A 13 32.12 44.60 1.60
CA LEU A 13 32.26 45.23 2.90
C LEU A 13 33.40 44.63 3.71
N LEU A 14 33.63 43.33 3.62
CA LEU A 14 34.70 42.62 4.33
C LEU A 14 36.08 42.83 3.67
N GLN A 15 36.14 43.02 2.35
CA GLN A 15 37.37 43.25 1.63
C GLN A 15 37.93 44.67 1.84
N GLY A 16 37.05 45.61 2.18
CA GLY A 16 37.43 46.99 2.51
C GLY A 16 37.54 47.20 4.01
N GLU A 17 38.07 48.37 4.42
CA GLU A 17 38.09 48.74 5.85
C GLU A 17 36.85 49.52 6.28
N SER A 18 35.91 49.77 5.39
CA SER A 18 34.70 50.58 5.61
C SER A 18 33.77 50.02 6.70
N TRP A 19 33.86 48.75 7.01
CA TRP A 19 33.09 48.13 8.08
C TRP A 19 33.49 48.60 9.47
N ARG A 20 34.69 49.17 9.64
CA ARG A 20 35.18 49.64 10.93
C ARG A 20 34.47 50.92 11.40
N ASP A 21 34.06 51.75 10.44
CA ASP A 21 33.35 53.01 10.69
C ASP A 21 31.86 52.92 10.45
N ALA A 22 31.36 51.70 10.16
CA ALA A 22 29.96 51.46 9.85
C ALA A 22 29.13 51.20 11.13
N GLU A 23 27.93 51.74 11.18
CA GLU A 23 26.97 51.40 12.19
C GLU A 23 26.13 50.21 11.73
N PHE A 24 26.17 49.13 12.50
CA PHE A 24 25.35 47.93 12.21
C PHE A 24 23.97 48.04 12.83
N LYS A 25 22.98 47.58 12.05
CA LYS A 25 21.60 47.47 12.56
C LYS A 25 21.58 46.56 13.79
N PRO A 26 21.01 46.99 14.91
CA PRO A 26 20.92 46.16 16.12
C PRO A 26 20.11 44.87 15.82
N PHE A 27 20.62 43.74 16.27
CA PHE A 27 19.94 42.47 16.18
C PHE A 27 18.94 42.30 17.29
N ASP A 28 17.64 42.15 16.95
CA ASP A 28 16.59 41.88 17.90
C ASP A 28 16.34 40.35 18.01
N VAL A 29 16.79 39.76 19.11
CA VAL A 29 16.62 38.33 19.39
C VAL A 29 15.14 37.92 19.60
N ASN A 30 14.27 38.92 19.89
CA ASN A 30 12.84 38.67 20.10
C ASN A 30 12.01 38.92 18.82
N ALA A 31 12.64 39.40 17.75
CA ALA A 31 11.94 39.60 16.48
C ALA A 31 11.34 38.27 15.99
N PRO A 32 10.03 38.23 15.65
CA PRO A 32 9.42 37.02 15.15
C PRO A 32 10.07 36.65 13.81
N ALA A 33 10.76 35.51 13.78
CA ALA A 33 11.24 34.94 12.52
C ALA A 33 10.07 34.44 11.69
N PRO A 34 10.09 34.63 10.35
CA PRO A 34 9.08 34.02 9.50
C PRO A 34 9.17 32.50 9.64
N ILE A 35 8.13 31.91 10.20
CA ILE A 35 8.04 30.45 10.31
C ILE A 35 7.53 29.96 8.95
N PRO A 36 8.31 29.17 8.19
CA PRO A 36 7.82 28.59 6.97
C PRO A 36 6.60 27.73 7.27
N ALA A 37 5.52 27.91 6.49
CA ALA A 37 4.33 27.08 6.63
C ALA A 37 4.70 25.64 6.35
N GLY A 38 4.82 24.83 7.38
CA GLY A 38 5.03 23.38 7.28
C GLY A 38 3.74 22.71 6.85
N GLY A 39 3.86 21.70 5.97
CA GLY A 39 2.75 20.81 5.66
C GLY A 39 2.41 19.92 6.87
N ARG A 40 1.18 19.40 6.87
CA ARG A 40 0.76 18.36 7.82
C ARG A 40 0.36 17.11 7.04
N PRO A 41 0.71 15.90 7.49
CA PRO A 41 0.22 14.69 6.89
C PRO A 41 -1.30 14.63 7.01
N HIS A 42 -1.95 14.02 6.02
CA HIS A 42 -3.38 13.77 6.10
C HIS A 42 -3.68 12.85 7.30
N PRO A 43 -4.77 13.06 8.08
CA PRO A 43 -5.07 12.24 9.25
C PRO A 43 -5.12 10.73 8.98
N MET A 44 -5.61 10.33 7.80
CA MET A 44 -5.61 8.94 7.37
C MET A 44 -4.18 8.38 7.25
N GLN A 45 -3.24 9.16 6.71
CA GLN A 45 -1.85 8.74 6.60
C GLN A 45 -1.21 8.54 7.98
N ALA A 46 -1.46 9.44 8.91
CA ALA A 46 -0.99 9.29 10.29
C ALA A 46 -1.56 8.03 10.97
N LEU A 47 -2.83 7.71 10.69
CA LEU A 47 -3.46 6.49 11.21
C LEU A 47 -2.82 5.22 10.59
N ILE A 48 -2.61 5.21 9.28
CA ILE A 48 -1.96 4.08 8.58
C ILE A 48 -0.57 3.84 9.16
N GLU A 49 0.22 4.89 9.36
CA GLU A 49 1.56 4.75 9.93
C GLU A 49 1.55 4.25 11.38
N ARG A 50 0.57 4.67 12.16
CA ARG A 50 0.40 4.15 13.52
C ARG A 50 0.05 2.66 13.52
N ILE A 51 -0.87 2.22 12.66
CA ILE A 51 -1.22 0.80 12.52
C ILE A 51 0.01 0.00 12.07
N ARG A 52 0.74 0.50 11.07
CA ARG A 52 1.98 -0.13 10.59
C ARG A 52 2.99 -0.33 11.72
N SER A 53 3.25 0.70 12.50
CA SER A 53 4.18 0.64 13.64
C SER A 53 3.78 -0.43 14.65
N VAL A 54 2.49 -0.54 14.99
CA VAL A 54 2.00 -1.56 15.92
C VAL A 54 2.30 -2.97 15.41
N PHE A 55 2.02 -3.28 14.14
CA PHE A 55 2.29 -4.60 13.60
C PHE A 55 3.80 -4.90 13.50
N LEU A 56 4.62 -3.92 13.11
CA LEU A 56 6.07 -4.08 13.07
C LEU A 56 6.65 -4.33 14.46
N GLU A 57 6.19 -3.62 15.49
CA GLU A 57 6.59 -3.83 16.89
C GLU A 57 6.19 -5.21 17.43
N MET A 58 5.09 -5.79 16.91
CA MET A 58 4.66 -7.15 17.20
C MET A 58 5.47 -8.23 16.45
N GLY A 59 6.43 -7.85 15.62
CA GLY A 59 7.26 -8.75 14.83
C GLY A 59 6.59 -9.28 13.56
N PHE A 60 5.62 -8.56 13.00
CA PHE A 60 5.06 -8.84 11.69
C PHE A 60 5.88 -8.15 10.60
N SER A 61 5.87 -8.72 9.40
CA SER A 61 6.42 -8.12 8.19
C SER A 61 5.30 -7.58 7.31
N GLU A 62 5.46 -6.38 6.77
CA GLU A 62 4.50 -5.82 5.82
C GLU A 62 4.69 -6.48 4.45
N ILE A 63 3.58 -6.89 3.85
CA ILE A 63 3.53 -7.44 2.50
C ILE A 63 2.64 -6.56 1.63
N GLU A 64 3.05 -6.39 0.39
CA GLU A 64 2.32 -5.64 -0.62
C GLU A 64 1.81 -6.56 -1.73
N GLY A 65 0.92 -6.07 -2.56
CA GLY A 65 0.43 -6.78 -3.74
C GLY A 65 -0.37 -5.86 -4.65
N ASP A 66 -0.51 -6.28 -5.88
CA ASP A 66 -1.16 -5.51 -6.93
C ASP A 66 -2.64 -5.28 -6.67
N TYR A 67 -3.16 -4.18 -7.18
CA TYR A 67 -4.59 -3.88 -7.15
C TYR A 67 -5.37 -4.77 -8.13
N VAL A 68 -4.76 -5.09 -9.27
CA VAL A 68 -5.33 -5.98 -10.27
C VAL A 68 -5.01 -7.41 -9.88
N GLN A 69 -6.03 -8.23 -9.73
CA GLN A 69 -5.91 -9.63 -9.34
C GLN A 69 -6.76 -10.51 -10.27
N SER A 70 -6.47 -11.80 -10.33
CA SER A 70 -7.39 -12.76 -10.92
C SER A 70 -8.53 -13.07 -9.94
N ALA A 71 -9.68 -13.43 -10.48
CA ALA A 71 -10.80 -13.92 -9.66
C ALA A 71 -10.40 -15.16 -8.84
N GLY A 72 -9.50 -15.98 -9.38
CA GLY A 72 -8.92 -17.12 -8.70
C GLY A 72 -8.24 -16.76 -7.40
N TRP A 73 -7.28 -15.86 -7.45
CA TRP A 73 -6.57 -15.43 -6.24
C TRP A 73 -7.45 -14.65 -5.28
N ASN A 74 -8.37 -13.82 -5.81
CA ASN A 74 -9.23 -13.00 -4.97
C ASN A 74 -10.37 -13.80 -4.29
N MET A 75 -10.82 -14.92 -4.88
CA MET A 75 -11.99 -15.66 -4.43
C MET A 75 -11.79 -17.17 -4.35
N ASP A 76 -11.29 -17.82 -5.43
CA ASP A 76 -11.18 -19.28 -5.48
C ASP A 76 -10.19 -19.83 -4.46
N ALA A 77 -9.06 -19.16 -4.29
CA ALA A 77 -8.06 -19.50 -3.27
C ALA A 77 -8.60 -19.41 -1.83
N LEU A 78 -9.70 -18.70 -1.61
CA LEU A 78 -10.43 -18.62 -0.34
C LEU A 78 -11.64 -19.55 -0.29
N PHE A 79 -11.76 -20.47 -1.24
CA PHE A 79 -12.84 -21.43 -1.32
C PHE A 79 -14.24 -20.81 -1.51
N ILE A 80 -14.32 -19.60 -2.09
CA ILE A 80 -15.61 -18.96 -2.43
C ILE A 80 -16.13 -19.58 -3.72
N PRO A 81 -17.34 -20.20 -3.72
CA PRO A 81 -17.87 -20.87 -4.90
C PRO A 81 -18.06 -19.92 -6.07
N GLN A 82 -17.92 -20.43 -7.29
CA GLN A 82 -18.03 -19.60 -8.52
C GLN A 82 -19.44 -19.06 -8.75
N SER A 83 -20.45 -19.70 -8.17
CA SER A 83 -21.84 -19.22 -8.17
C SER A 83 -22.16 -18.23 -7.04
N HIS A 84 -21.15 -17.83 -6.24
CA HIS A 84 -21.40 -16.93 -5.11
C HIS A 84 -21.88 -15.55 -5.58
N PRO A 85 -22.95 -14.97 -4.99
CA PRO A 85 -23.48 -13.67 -5.42
C PRO A 85 -22.46 -12.52 -5.41
N ALA A 86 -21.46 -12.55 -4.54
CA ALA A 86 -20.41 -11.52 -4.48
C ALA A 86 -19.62 -11.38 -5.79
N ARG A 87 -19.63 -12.40 -6.68
CA ARG A 87 -18.96 -12.35 -7.98
C ARG A 87 -19.76 -11.62 -9.04
N THR A 88 -21.07 -11.59 -8.93
CA THR A 88 -21.99 -11.06 -9.96
C THR A 88 -22.72 -9.80 -9.53
N MET A 89 -22.81 -9.56 -8.23
CA MET A 89 -23.44 -8.35 -7.70
C MET A 89 -22.40 -7.22 -7.63
N GLN A 90 -22.88 -6.01 -7.54
CA GLN A 90 -22.20 -4.70 -7.66
C GLN A 90 -20.90 -4.48 -6.83
N ASP A 91 -20.46 -5.50 -6.10
CA ASP A 91 -19.36 -5.42 -5.16
C ASP A 91 -17.99 -5.82 -5.76
N THR A 92 -17.96 -6.29 -7.03
CA THR A 92 -16.70 -6.68 -7.69
C THR A 92 -16.54 -5.96 -9.01
N PHE A 93 -15.46 -5.21 -9.12
CA PHE A 93 -15.12 -4.50 -10.36
C PHE A 93 -14.24 -5.38 -11.24
N TYR A 94 -14.85 -6.03 -12.23
CA TYR A 94 -14.13 -6.73 -13.29
C TYR A 94 -13.57 -5.76 -14.31
N LEU A 95 -12.42 -6.09 -14.86
CA LEU A 95 -11.70 -5.26 -15.82
C LEU A 95 -11.99 -5.68 -17.26
N ASN A 96 -12.00 -4.69 -18.15
CA ASN A 96 -12.02 -4.94 -19.58
C ASN A 96 -10.61 -5.04 -20.18
N ASP A 97 -9.62 -4.46 -19.47
CA ASP A 97 -8.21 -4.49 -19.85
C ASP A 97 -7.31 -4.36 -18.58
N PRO A 98 -6.58 -5.41 -18.23
CA PRO A 98 -6.61 -6.76 -18.80
C PRO A 98 -7.90 -7.52 -18.41
N GLU A 99 -8.59 -8.08 -19.39
CA GLU A 99 -9.78 -8.93 -19.15
C GLU A 99 -9.41 -10.20 -18.39
N LYS A 100 -8.22 -10.74 -18.67
CA LYS A 100 -7.68 -11.94 -18.02
C LYS A 100 -6.33 -11.66 -17.38
N VAL A 101 -6.13 -12.25 -16.20
CA VAL A 101 -4.86 -12.26 -15.49
C VAL A 101 -4.39 -13.72 -15.42
N GLU A 102 -3.16 -13.94 -15.86
CA GLU A 102 -2.59 -15.29 -15.92
C GLU A 102 -2.44 -15.89 -14.52
N VAL A 103 -2.87 -17.13 -14.40
CA VAL A 103 -2.71 -17.96 -13.19
C VAL A 103 -1.99 -19.23 -13.59
N ALA A 104 -1.02 -19.67 -12.79
CA ALA A 104 -0.28 -20.88 -13.03
C ALA A 104 -1.23 -22.10 -13.19
N PRO A 105 -1.05 -22.92 -14.24
CA PRO A 105 -1.94 -24.06 -14.50
C PRO A 105 -2.09 -25.00 -13.30
N GLU A 106 -1.03 -25.21 -12.54
CA GLU A 106 -1.00 -26.07 -11.35
C GLU A 106 -1.94 -25.54 -10.27
N MET A 107 -2.05 -24.21 -10.12
CA MET A 107 -2.97 -23.58 -9.18
C MET A 107 -4.42 -23.73 -9.63
N LEU A 108 -4.69 -23.55 -10.94
CA LEU A 108 -6.03 -23.77 -11.50
C LEU A 108 -6.48 -25.22 -11.30
N ASP A 109 -5.58 -26.18 -11.52
CA ASP A 109 -5.85 -27.60 -11.31
C ASP A 109 -6.09 -27.93 -9.83
N LEU A 110 -5.32 -27.33 -8.94
CA LEU A 110 -5.51 -27.50 -7.49
C LEU A 110 -6.87 -26.96 -7.05
N TRP A 111 -7.18 -25.72 -7.43
CA TRP A 111 -8.48 -25.11 -7.08
C TRP A 111 -9.64 -25.90 -7.66
N ALA A 112 -9.57 -26.36 -8.90
CA ALA A 112 -10.59 -27.20 -9.48
C ALA A 112 -10.85 -28.45 -8.62
N LYS A 113 -9.81 -29.22 -8.30
CA LYS A 113 -9.93 -30.41 -7.47
C LYS A 113 -10.53 -30.12 -6.07
N VAL A 114 -10.08 -29.02 -5.44
CA VAL A 114 -10.58 -28.66 -4.10
C VAL A 114 -12.04 -28.21 -4.16
N HIS A 115 -12.41 -27.39 -5.14
CA HIS A 115 -13.78 -26.90 -5.31
C HIS A 115 -14.76 -28.00 -5.71
N GLU A 116 -14.38 -28.89 -6.62
CA GLU A 116 -15.26 -29.95 -7.11
C GLU A 116 -15.52 -31.04 -6.08
N HIS A 117 -14.48 -31.53 -5.40
CA HIS A 117 -14.60 -32.71 -4.53
C HIS A 117 -13.73 -32.66 -3.26
N GLY A 118 -13.13 -31.52 -2.95
CA GLY A 118 -12.38 -31.31 -1.72
C GLY A 118 -10.94 -31.82 -1.71
N HIS A 119 -10.53 -32.54 -2.74
CA HIS A 119 -9.20 -33.14 -2.87
C HIS A 119 -8.76 -33.84 -1.54
N ASP A 120 -7.62 -33.50 -0.97
CA ASP A 120 -7.04 -34.06 0.26
C ASP A 120 -7.38 -33.25 1.54
N THR A 121 -8.28 -32.28 1.47
CA THR A 121 -8.62 -31.39 2.58
C THR A 121 -9.60 -31.98 3.59
N GLY A 122 -10.19 -33.16 3.29
CA GLY A 122 -11.29 -33.74 4.06
C GLY A 122 -12.67 -33.08 3.80
N SER A 123 -12.72 -32.06 2.94
CA SER A 123 -13.96 -31.46 2.45
C SER A 123 -14.57 -32.33 1.33
N LYS A 124 -15.87 -32.14 1.06
CA LYS A 124 -16.54 -32.73 -0.10
C LYS A 124 -16.51 -31.80 -1.34
N GLY A 125 -15.91 -30.61 -1.21
CA GLY A 125 -16.02 -29.57 -2.22
C GLY A 125 -17.45 -29.02 -2.33
N TRP A 126 -17.69 -28.28 -3.40
CA TRP A 126 -19.01 -27.74 -3.73
C TRP A 126 -19.84 -28.70 -4.60
N GLY A 127 -19.19 -29.72 -5.19
CA GLY A 127 -19.84 -30.70 -6.05
C GLY A 127 -20.31 -30.15 -7.40
N VAL A 128 -19.73 -29.05 -7.84
CA VAL A 128 -20.03 -28.37 -9.11
C VAL A 128 -18.77 -28.29 -9.94
N GLU A 129 -18.89 -28.43 -11.26
CA GLU A 129 -17.80 -28.25 -12.20
C GLU A 129 -17.14 -26.87 -12.04
N PHE A 130 -15.81 -26.86 -12.04
CA PHE A 130 -15.03 -25.64 -11.83
C PHE A 130 -14.60 -25.04 -13.17
N ASP A 131 -14.96 -23.80 -13.41
CA ASP A 131 -14.57 -23.06 -14.60
C ASP A 131 -13.22 -22.34 -14.38
N LYS A 132 -12.17 -22.84 -15.02
CA LYS A 132 -10.84 -22.25 -14.96
C LYS A 132 -10.75 -20.88 -15.64
N GLU A 133 -11.60 -20.60 -16.62
CA GLU A 133 -11.63 -19.31 -17.30
C GLU A 133 -12.20 -18.22 -16.40
N GLU A 134 -13.26 -18.53 -15.62
CA GLU A 134 -13.76 -17.64 -14.61
C GLU A 134 -12.68 -17.23 -13.58
N SER A 135 -11.82 -18.17 -13.21
CA SER A 135 -10.72 -17.91 -12.27
C SER A 135 -9.66 -16.94 -12.81
N GLN A 136 -9.52 -16.85 -14.12
CA GLN A 136 -8.56 -15.97 -14.76
C GLN A 136 -9.09 -14.56 -15.05
N LYS A 137 -10.37 -14.30 -14.83
CA LYS A 137 -10.92 -12.95 -15.03
C LYS A 137 -10.20 -11.91 -14.16
N GLY A 138 -9.80 -10.81 -14.80
CA GLY A 138 -9.15 -9.68 -14.14
C GLY A 138 -10.17 -8.85 -13.33
N LEU A 139 -9.81 -8.49 -12.11
CA LEU A 139 -10.64 -7.65 -11.25
C LEU A 139 -9.79 -6.73 -10.37
N LEU A 140 -10.40 -5.69 -9.82
CA LEU A 140 -9.80 -4.93 -8.72
C LEU A 140 -10.05 -5.66 -7.40
N ARG A 141 -8.99 -5.88 -6.62
CA ARG A 141 -9.07 -6.64 -5.37
C ARG A 141 -10.14 -6.06 -4.43
N THR A 142 -10.98 -6.94 -3.91
CA THR A 142 -12.04 -6.58 -2.96
C THR A 142 -11.57 -6.59 -1.50
N HIS A 143 -10.40 -7.16 -1.23
CA HIS A 143 -9.77 -7.26 0.09
C HIS A 143 -8.24 -7.43 -0.03
N THR A 144 -7.53 -7.15 1.05
CA THR A 144 -6.07 -7.35 1.11
C THR A 144 -5.66 -8.78 1.48
N THR A 145 -6.60 -9.64 1.87
CA THR A 145 -6.38 -11.06 2.18
C THR A 145 -5.75 -11.82 1.00
N VAL A 146 -5.99 -11.35 -0.23
CA VAL A 146 -5.36 -11.91 -1.45
C VAL A 146 -3.83 -11.91 -1.35
N ASN A 147 -3.22 -10.87 -0.77
CA ASN A 147 -1.77 -10.81 -0.57
C ASN A 147 -1.29 -11.88 0.40
N THR A 148 -2.04 -12.07 1.49
CA THR A 148 -1.72 -13.08 2.51
C THR A 148 -1.80 -14.49 1.93
N ILE A 149 -2.84 -14.80 1.17
CA ILE A 149 -3.02 -16.12 0.55
C ILE A 149 -1.91 -16.40 -0.47
N ARG A 150 -1.55 -15.42 -1.29
CA ARG A 150 -0.41 -15.56 -2.22
C ARG A 150 0.89 -15.80 -1.48
N HIS A 151 1.15 -15.01 -0.44
CA HIS A 151 2.34 -15.20 0.40
C HIS A 151 2.43 -16.61 1.00
N ILE A 152 1.31 -17.17 1.49
CA ILE A 152 1.25 -18.53 2.03
C ILE A 152 1.51 -19.56 0.91
N ALA A 153 0.93 -19.37 -0.26
CA ALA A 153 1.12 -20.28 -1.40
C ALA A 153 2.57 -20.27 -1.92
N GLU A 154 3.21 -19.11 -1.92
CA GLU A 154 4.62 -18.95 -2.33
C GLU A 154 5.61 -19.43 -1.27
N ASN A 155 5.20 -19.49 0.00
CA ASN A 155 6.03 -19.89 1.14
C ASN A 155 5.39 -21.03 1.95
N PRO A 156 5.12 -22.19 1.34
CA PRO A 156 4.49 -23.30 2.01
C PRO A 156 5.37 -23.81 3.15
N HIS A 157 4.75 -24.11 4.28
CA HIS A 157 5.40 -24.64 5.48
C HIS A 157 6.35 -23.67 6.21
N VAL A 158 6.44 -22.42 5.81
CA VAL A 158 7.21 -21.40 6.53
C VAL A 158 6.31 -20.65 7.50
N PRO A 159 6.52 -20.77 8.84
CA PRO A 159 5.78 -19.96 9.79
C PRO A 159 6.04 -18.46 9.53
N SER A 160 4.97 -17.72 9.27
CA SER A 160 5.06 -16.31 8.90
C SER A 160 4.12 -15.45 9.74
N ARG A 161 4.54 -14.24 10.02
CA ARG A 161 3.71 -13.17 10.58
C ARG A 161 3.71 -12.03 9.60
N VAL A 162 2.64 -11.89 8.84
CA VAL A 162 2.55 -10.88 7.79
C VAL A 162 1.28 -10.06 7.93
N PHE A 163 1.32 -8.83 7.48
CA PHE A 163 0.16 -7.97 7.37
C PHE A 163 0.23 -7.15 6.08
N GLY A 164 -0.91 -6.72 5.59
CA GLY A 164 -0.97 -5.83 4.42
C GLY A 164 -1.95 -4.70 4.67
N ILE A 165 -1.54 -3.48 4.36
CA ILE A 165 -2.39 -2.30 4.39
C ILE A 165 -2.52 -1.79 2.97
N GLY A 166 -3.75 -1.63 2.48
CA GLY A 166 -3.92 -1.15 1.11
C GLY A 166 -5.37 -0.85 0.78
N ARG A 167 -5.52 -0.13 -0.34
CA ARG A 167 -6.83 0.17 -0.90
C ARG A 167 -7.49 -1.10 -1.40
N VAL A 168 -8.79 -1.19 -1.21
CA VAL A 168 -9.70 -2.19 -1.76
C VAL A 168 -10.81 -1.48 -2.54
N PHE A 169 -11.52 -2.19 -3.40
CA PHE A 169 -12.49 -1.61 -4.34
C PHE A 169 -13.81 -2.34 -4.29
#